data_7143bb6158fe577d7616d39e4d88b189
#
_entry.id   7143bb6158fe577d7616d39e4d88b189
#
_cell.length_a   1.000
_cell.length_b   1.000
_cell.length_c   1.000
_cell.angle_alpha   90.00
_cell.angle_beta   90.00
_cell.angle_gamma   90.00
#
_symmetry.space_group_name_H-M   'P 1'
#
loop_
_entity.id
_entity.type
_entity.pdbx_description
1 polymer ?
#
loop_
_entity_poly.entity_id
_entity_poly.type
_entity_poly.pdbx_seq_one_letter_code
_entity_poly.pdbx_strand_id
1 'polypeptide(L)'
;MTISNIKRYGAVPAPNRLALKSPQVYIDRITKANPAWGAVLSTKELPNTRTAGALWAASVAVANGCRISEVLRILNHQVQPNGTAWTIGSKGSNSRLLYLGICPEDAVELRMAKGSFLVFPWDYQTIYRACLEYGFTEILPNHQHRAVTHSGRYRLVQEVAKTAGEVVAGQVIGHRSKATAEYYAHPERCKKKVSKKEPKDKFLTLEDLLSLFS
;
A
#
# COMPACT_ATOMS: atom_id res chain seq x y z
N MET A 1 15.82 -8.00 1.72
CA MET A 1 15.86 -7.96 0.25
C MET A 1 15.63 -6.54 -0.18
N THR A 2 16.68 -5.88 -0.58
CA THR A 2 16.74 -4.50 -1.04
C THR A 2 16.06 -4.36 -2.40
N ILE A 3 15.56 -3.17 -2.72
CA ILE A 3 14.91 -2.77 -3.98
C ILE A 3 15.74 -3.16 -5.24
N SER A 4 17.03 -3.41 -5.08
CA SER A 4 17.93 -3.90 -6.14
C SER A 4 17.54 -5.24 -6.77
N ASN A 5 16.68 -6.04 -6.13
CA ASN A 5 16.22 -7.33 -6.70
C ASN A 5 15.08 -7.19 -7.72
N ILE A 6 14.48 -6.00 -7.89
CA ILE A 6 13.49 -5.77 -8.95
C ILE A 6 14.17 -5.69 -10.33
N LYS A 7 15.45 -5.33 -10.39
CA LYS A 7 16.24 -5.27 -11.64
C LYS A 7 16.62 -6.65 -12.22
N ARG A 8 16.43 -7.74 -11.49
CA ARG A 8 16.75 -9.11 -11.96
C ARG A 8 15.66 -9.79 -12.78
N TYR A 9 14.45 -9.29 -12.72
CA TYR A 9 13.45 -9.66 -13.72
C TYR A 9 13.71 -8.75 -14.90
N GLY A 10 14.35 -9.31 -15.93
CA GLY A 10 14.82 -8.59 -17.13
C GLY A 10 13.86 -7.50 -17.56
N ALA A 11 14.35 -6.47 -18.24
CA ALA A 11 13.58 -5.27 -18.59
C ALA A 11 12.13 -5.63 -18.80
N VAL A 12 11.26 -5.18 -17.87
CA VAL A 12 9.81 -5.44 -17.97
C VAL A 12 9.44 -5.04 -19.38
N PRO A 13 8.99 -5.95 -20.25
CA PRO A 13 8.62 -5.59 -21.60
C PRO A 13 7.72 -4.38 -21.46
N ALA A 14 8.03 -3.32 -22.19
CA ALA A 14 7.22 -2.10 -22.17
C ALA A 14 5.78 -2.55 -22.21
N PRO A 15 4.93 -2.18 -21.24
CA PRO A 15 3.65 -2.80 -20.99
C PRO A 15 3.01 -3.00 -22.33
N ASN A 16 2.89 -4.27 -22.75
CA ASN A 16 2.20 -4.58 -23.96
C ASN A 16 0.88 -3.88 -23.74
N ARG A 17 0.62 -2.85 -24.51
CA ARG A 17 -0.43 -1.88 -24.32
C ARG A 17 -1.76 -2.65 -24.33
N LEU A 18 -2.03 -3.36 -23.28
CA LEU A 18 -3.40 -3.60 -22.83
C LEU A 18 -3.98 -2.21 -22.88
N ALA A 19 -4.74 -1.96 -23.97
CA ALA A 19 -5.15 -0.63 -24.38
C ALA A 19 -5.46 0.15 -23.11
N LEU A 20 -4.61 1.12 -22.80
CA LEU A 20 -4.67 1.80 -21.50
C LEU A 20 -6.12 2.20 -21.35
N LYS A 21 -6.86 1.50 -20.50
CA LYS A 21 -8.28 1.73 -20.34
C LYS A 21 -8.47 3.21 -19.98
N SER A 22 -9.56 3.81 -20.35
CA SER A 22 -9.79 5.22 -20.05
C SER A 22 -9.66 5.49 -18.54
N PRO A 23 -9.32 6.70 -18.09
CA PRO A 23 -9.28 7.04 -16.68
C PRO A 23 -10.54 6.64 -15.92
N GLN A 24 -11.72 6.73 -16.57
CA GLN A 24 -13.01 6.36 -15.98
C GLN A 24 -13.06 4.91 -15.52
N VAL A 25 -12.53 3.98 -16.30
CA VAL A 25 -12.49 2.55 -15.89
C VAL A 25 -11.71 2.36 -14.59
N TYR A 26 -10.63 3.12 -14.40
CA TYR A 26 -9.88 3.06 -13.14
C TYR A 26 -10.62 3.74 -11.98
N ILE A 27 -11.33 4.83 -12.22
CA ILE A 27 -12.19 5.47 -11.21
C ILE A 27 -13.26 4.48 -10.73
N ASP A 28 -13.90 3.76 -11.63
CA ASP A 28 -14.90 2.74 -11.29
C ASP A 28 -14.31 1.61 -10.44
N ARG A 29 -13.11 1.16 -10.78
CA ARG A 29 -12.37 0.16 -9.98
C ARG A 29 -12.00 0.69 -8.59
N ILE A 30 -11.55 1.94 -8.51
CA ILE A 30 -11.26 2.60 -7.24
C ILE A 30 -12.51 2.71 -6.40
N THR A 31 -13.62 3.13 -6.99
CA THR A 31 -14.93 3.26 -6.31
C THR A 31 -15.40 1.93 -5.73
N LYS A 32 -15.26 0.85 -6.47
CA LYS A 32 -15.59 -0.50 -5.98
C LYS A 32 -14.66 -0.97 -4.86
N ALA A 33 -13.35 -0.72 -4.97
CA ALA A 33 -12.37 -1.13 -3.96
C ALA A 33 -12.42 -0.23 -2.71
N ASN A 34 -12.66 1.06 -2.89
CA ASN A 34 -12.65 2.07 -1.84
C ASN A 34 -13.63 3.21 -2.18
N PRO A 35 -14.90 3.09 -1.78
CA PRO A 35 -15.93 4.08 -2.12
C PRO A 35 -15.60 5.51 -1.70
N ALA A 36 -14.91 5.70 -0.55
CA ALA A 36 -14.53 7.02 -0.09
C ALA A 36 -13.52 7.71 -1.05
N TRP A 37 -12.59 6.97 -1.61
CA TRP A 37 -11.67 7.49 -2.63
C TRP A 37 -12.38 7.74 -3.95
N GLY A 38 -13.30 6.85 -4.34
CA GLY A 38 -14.13 7.01 -5.51
C GLY A 38 -14.93 8.31 -5.47
N ALA A 39 -15.55 8.62 -4.35
CA ALA A 39 -16.31 9.87 -4.16
C ALA A 39 -15.42 11.12 -4.31
N VAL A 40 -14.20 11.10 -3.79
CA VAL A 40 -13.24 12.21 -3.96
C VAL A 40 -12.77 12.34 -5.40
N LEU A 41 -12.52 11.22 -6.08
CA LEU A 41 -12.00 11.24 -7.45
C LEU A 41 -13.08 11.56 -8.49
N SER A 42 -14.35 11.27 -8.22
CA SER A 42 -15.47 11.62 -9.12
C SER A 42 -15.62 13.13 -9.33
N THR A 43 -15.08 13.94 -8.41
CA THR A 43 -15.09 15.41 -8.50
C THR A 43 -13.83 15.98 -9.16
N LYS A 44 -12.87 15.15 -9.58
CA LYS A 44 -11.58 15.57 -10.11
C LYS A 44 -11.35 15.01 -11.51
N GLU A 45 -10.79 15.83 -12.38
CA GLU A 45 -10.27 15.33 -13.65
C GLU A 45 -8.94 14.62 -13.44
N LEU A 46 -8.82 13.41 -13.94
CA LEU A 46 -7.57 12.68 -13.97
C LEU A 46 -6.87 12.89 -15.32
N PRO A 47 -5.62 13.38 -15.33
CA PRO A 47 -4.95 13.83 -16.57
C PRO A 47 -4.66 12.67 -17.52
N ASN A 48 -4.51 11.46 -17.01
CA ASN A 48 -4.16 10.29 -17.82
C ASN A 48 -4.42 8.97 -17.10
N THR A 49 -4.41 7.91 -17.89
CA THR A 49 -4.63 6.54 -17.42
C THR A 49 -3.54 6.02 -16.49
N ARG A 50 -2.30 6.53 -16.61
CA ARG A 50 -1.19 6.15 -15.72
C ARG A 50 -1.46 6.61 -14.29
N THR A 51 -1.86 7.86 -14.12
CA THR A 51 -2.21 8.42 -12.81
C THR A 51 -3.41 7.68 -12.19
N ALA A 52 -4.48 7.49 -12.98
CA ALA A 52 -5.67 6.77 -12.54
C ALA A 52 -5.35 5.33 -12.13
N GLY A 53 -4.53 4.63 -12.90
CA GLY A 53 -4.08 3.28 -12.57
C GLY A 53 -3.18 3.22 -11.33
N ALA A 54 -2.32 4.21 -11.12
CA ALA A 54 -1.49 4.32 -9.92
C ALA A 54 -2.35 4.53 -8.66
N LEU A 55 -3.38 5.37 -8.74
CA LEU A 55 -4.36 5.57 -7.67
C LEU A 55 -5.19 4.31 -7.41
N TRP A 56 -5.53 3.55 -8.45
CA TRP A 56 -6.18 2.25 -8.28
C TRP A 56 -5.30 1.28 -7.47
N ALA A 57 -4.01 1.14 -7.77
CA ALA A 57 -3.09 0.33 -6.98
C ALA A 57 -3.04 0.77 -5.51
N ALA A 58 -2.97 2.07 -5.25
CA ALA A 58 -2.99 2.62 -3.90
C ALA A 58 -4.32 2.34 -3.18
N SER A 59 -5.47 2.49 -3.86
CA SER A 59 -6.79 2.22 -3.28
C SER A 59 -6.95 0.76 -2.88
N VAL A 60 -6.45 -0.18 -3.70
CA VAL A 60 -6.43 -1.61 -3.37
C VAL A 60 -5.57 -1.87 -2.13
N ALA A 61 -4.40 -1.24 -2.02
CA ALA A 61 -3.55 -1.38 -0.84
C ALA A 61 -4.25 -0.90 0.44
N VAL A 62 -4.91 0.26 0.38
CA VAL A 62 -5.63 0.85 1.51
C VAL A 62 -6.85 0.02 1.89
N ALA A 63 -7.69 -0.34 0.93
CA ALA A 63 -8.92 -1.09 1.16
C ALA A 63 -8.68 -2.48 1.78
N ASN A 64 -7.61 -3.14 1.37
CA ASN A 64 -7.24 -4.48 1.87
C ASN A 64 -6.25 -4.44 3.04
N GLY A 65 -5.83 -3.27 3.51
CA GLY A 65 -4.83 -3.12 4.56
C GLY A 65 -3.51 -3.82 4.24
N CYS A 66 -3.12 -3.90 2.96
CA CYS A 66 -1.90 -4.55 2.52
C CYS A 66 -0.77 -3.54 2.25
N ARG A 67 0.46 -4.04 2.17
CA ARG A 67 1.57 -3.20 1.73
C ARG A 67 1.48 -2.99 0.23
N ILE A 68 1.80 -1.78 -0.23
CA ILE A 68 1.82 -1.50 -1.67
C ILE A 68 2.71 -2.48 -2.45
N SER A 69 3.81 -2.93 -1.87
CA SER A 69 4.68 -3.96 -2.46
C SER A 69 4.01 -5.32 -2.65
N GLU A 70 2.96 -5.63 -1.90
CA GLU A 70 2.16 -6.84 -2.07
C GLU A 70 1.24 -6.69 -3.28
N VAL A 71 0.63 -5.52 -3.44
CA VAL A 71 -0.22 -5.19 -4.60
C VAL A 71 0.57 -5.20 -5.90
N LEU A 72 1.76 -4.58 -5.92
CA LEU A 72 2.61 -4.48 -7.11
C LEU A 72 3.19 -5.80 -7.60
N ARG A 73 3.01 -6.89 -6.85
CA ARG A 73 3.48 -8.23 -7.23
C ARG A 73 2.38 -9.12 -7.76
N ILE A 74 1.14 -8.66 -7.81
CA ILE A 74 0.01 -9.45 -8.29
C ILE A 74 0.18 -9.69 -9.79
N LEU A 75 0.19 -10.95 -10.16
CA LEU A 75 0.28 -11.40 -11.55
C LEU A 75 -1.12 -11.60 -12.14
N ASN A 76 -1.28 -11.36 -13.42
CA ASN A 76 -2.56 -11.49 -14.10
C ASN A 76 -3.22 -12.87 -13.90
N HIS A 77 -2.43 -13.94 -13.96
CA HIS A 77 -2.96 -15.31 -13.77
C HIS A 77 -3.44 -15.59 -12.33
N GLN A 78 -3.07 -14.76 -11.36
CA GLN A 78 -3.53 -14.87 -9.96
C GLN A 78 -4.89 -14.21 -9.75
N VAL A 79 -5.37 -13.43 -10.72
CA VAL A 79 -6.70 -12.81 -10.68
C VAL A 79 -7.75 -13.89 -10.86
N GLN A 80 -8.72 -13.91 -9.97
CA GLN A 80 -9.85 -14.84 -10.02
C GLN A 80 -11.04 -14.18 -10.74
N PRO A 81 -11.94 -14.99 -11.32
CA PRO A 81 -13.12 -14.45 -12.02
C PRO A 81 -14.01 -13.52 -11.19
N ASN A 82 -13.97 -13.66 -9.86
CA ASN A 82 -14.73 -12.81 -8.95
C ASN A 82 -14.06 -11.46 -8.63
N GLY A 83 -12.98 -11.09 -9.30
CA GLY A 83 -12.29 -9.81 -9.09
C GLY A 83 -11.33 -9.78 -7.90
N THR A 84 -11.00 -10.94 -7.33
CA THR A 84 -9.99 -11.08 -6.29
C THR A 84 -8.67 -11.61 -6.83
N ALA A 85 -7.58 -11.45 -6.08
CA ALA A 85 -6.30 -12.06 -6.41
C ALA A 85 -5.55 -12.53 -5.16
N TRP A 86 -4.88 -13.67 -5.28
CA TRP A 86 -3.93 -14.11 -4.26
C TRP A 86 -2.67 -13.27 -4.33
N THR A 87 -2.22 -12.77 -3.18
CA THR A 87 -0.92 -12.11 -3.05
C THR A 87 0.04 -12.96 -2.26
N ILE A 88 1.31 -12.88 -2.63
CA ILE A 88 2.39 -13.50 -1.85
C ILE A 88 2.74 -12.55 -0.72
N GLY A 89 2.65 -13.02 0.51
CA GLY A 89 2.98 -12.24 1.69
C GLY A 89 4.45 -11.78 1.66
N SER A 90 4.68 -10.55 2.08
CA SER A 90 6.02 -9.97 2.19
C SER A 90 6.48 -9.90 3.65
N LYS A 91 7.79 -9.96 3.87
CA LYS A 91 8.39 -9.81 5.22
C LYS A 91 7.77 -10.73 6.29
N GLY A 92 7.56 -12.00 5.97
CA GLY A 92 6.99 -12.97 6.91
C GLY A 92 5.46 -12.92 7.06
N SER A 93 4.75 -12.15 6.24
CA SER A 93 3.29 -12.20 6.18
C SER A 93 2.82 -13.45 5.43
N ASN A 94 1.62 -13.95 5.79
CA ASN A 94 0.96 -15.01 5.05
C ASN A 94 0.40 -14.51 3.71
N SER A 95 0.30 -15.41 2.75
CA SER A 95 -0.45 -15.16 1.53
C SER A 95 -1.93 -14.99 1.86
N ARG A 96 -2.62 -14.12 1.13
CA ARG A 96 -4.04 -13.81 1.36
C ARG A 96 -4.72 -13.34 0.10
N LEU A 97 -6.03 -13.38 0.13
CA LEU A 97 -6.86 -12.89 -0.95
C LEU A 97 -7.05 -11.37 -0.83
N LEU A 98 -6.90 -10.65 -1.94
CA LEU A 98 -7.16 -9.22 -2.03
C LEU A 98 -8.31 -8.97 -3.00
N TYR A 99 -9.19 -8.05 -2.64
CA TYR A 99 -10.23 -7.53 -3.53
C TYR A 99 -9.67 -6.37 -4.36
N LEU A 100 -9.78 -6.48 -5.69
CA LEU A 100 -9.14 -5.53 -6.62
C LEU A 100 -10.09 -4.42 -7.10
N GLY A 101 -11.38 -4.49 -6.81
CA GLY A 101 -12.37 -3.54 -7.30
C GLY A 101 -12.71 -3.72 -8.79
N ILE A 102 -12.40 -4.87 -9.39
CA ILE A 102 -12.73 -5.19 -10.78
C ILE A 102 -14.00 -6.04 -10.86
N CYS A 103 -14.77 -5.85 -11.93
CA CYS A 103 -15.93 -6.70 -12.20
C CYS A 103 -15.50 -8.07 -12.76
N PRO A 104 -16.37 -9.09 -12.74
CA PRO A 104 -16.05 -10.42 -13.23
C PRO A 104 -15.54 -10.45 -14.67
N GLU A 105 -16.14 -9.66 -15.56
CA GLU A 105 -15.77 -9.59 -16.98
C GLU A 105 -14.34 -9.05 -17.14
N ASP A 106 -14.05 -7.94 -16.48
CA ASP A 106 -12.69 -7.36 -16.45
C ASP A 106 -11.67 -8.31 -15.82
N ALA A 107 -12.06 -9.08 -14.80
CA ALA A 107 -11.18 -10.03 -14.17
C ALA A 107 -10.79 -11.18 -15.10
N VAL A 108 -11.75 -11.69 -15.88
CA VAL A 108 -11.50 -12.71 -16.91
C VAL A 108 -10.58 -12.15 -18.00
N GLU A 109 -10.86 -10.94 -18.49
CA GLU A 109 -10.02 -10.28 -19.50
C GLU A 109 -8.57 -10.09 -19.02
N LEU A 110 -8.38 -9.59 -17.78
CA LEU A 110 -7.05 -9.44 -17.19
C LEU A 110 -6.30 -10.78 -17.10
N ARG A 111 -6.99 -11.83 -16.67
CA ARG A 111 -6.39 -13.16 -16.54
C ARG A 111 -5.98 -13.72 -17.89
N MET A 112 -6.75 -13.47 -18.93
CA MET A 112 -6.48 -13.97 -20.28
C MET A 112 -5.52 -13.08 -21.07
N ALA A 113 -5.20 -11.88 -20.58
CA ALA A 113 -4.34 -10.94 -21.28
C ALA A 113 -2.94 -11.52 -21.50
N LYS A 114 -2.55 -11.63 -22.76
CA LYS A 114 -1.20 -12.04 -23.14
C LYS A 114 -0.23 -10.90 -22.95
N GLY A 115 0.93 -11.16 -22.36
CA GLY A 115 2.10 -10.26 -22.37
C GLY A 115 2.23 -9.27 -21.21
N SER A 116 1.21 -9.08 -20.36
CA SER A 116 1.38 -8.39 -19.08
C SER A 116 1.33 -9.38 -17.94
N PHE A 117 2.44 -9.51 -17.23
CA PHE A 117 2.47 -10.40 -16.07
C PHE A 117 1.95 -9.73 -14.81
N LEU A 118 2.00 -8.40 -14.72
CA LEU A 118 1.60 -7.61 -13.57
C LEU A 118 0.25 -6.92 -13.79
N VAL A 119 -0.64 -7.03 -12.81
CA VAL A 119 -1.91 -6.28 -12.80
C VAL A 119 -1.65 -4.78 -12.64
N PHE A 120 -0.62 -4.44 -11.85
CA PHE A 120 -0.22 -3.06 -11.54
C PHE A 120 1.20 -2.79 -12.04
N PRO A 121 1.39 -2.40 -13.32
CA PRO A 121 2.71 -2.23 -13.93
C PRO A 121 3.38 -0.89 -13.58
N TRP A 122 2.98 -0.26 -12.50
CA TRP A 122 3.54 1.02 -12.04
C TRP A 122 4.57 0.82 -10.93
N ASP A 123 5.57 1.68 -10.89
CA ASP A 123 6.53 1.71 -9.81
C ASP A 123 5.98 2.45 -8.56
N TYR A 124 6.64 2.25 -7.44
CA TYR A 124 6.24 2.88 -6.18
C TYR A 124 6.25 4.42 -6.25
N GLN A 125 7.20 5.01 -6.97
CA GLN A 125 7.34 6.46 -7.07
C GLN A 125 6.18 7.09 -7.82
N THR A 126 5.74 6.44 -8.89
CA THR A 126 4.54 6.86 -9.65
C THR A 126 3.31 6.86 -8.74
N ILE A 127 3.12 5.81 -7.94
CA ILE A 127 1.99 5.70 -7.01
C ILE A 127 2.09 6.75 -5.92
N TYR A 128 3.27 6.93 -5.35
CA TYR A 128 3.52 7.92 -4.30
C TYR A 128 3.19 9.34 -4.77
N ARG A 129 3.68 9.74 -5.95
CA ARG A 129 3.40 11.05 -6.55
C ARG A 129 1.92 11.25 -6.82
N ALA A 130 1.25 10.27 -7.41
CA ALA A 130 -0.19 10.34 -7.66
C ALA A 130 -0.97 10.54 -6.34
N CYS A 131 -0.64 9.83 -5.28
CA CYS A 131 -1.28 10.02 -3.99
C CYS A 131 -1.06 11.44 -3.42
N LEU A 132 0.14 12.00 -3.53
CA LEU A 132 0.44 13.36 -3.09
C LEU A 132 -0.36 14.39 -3.90
N GLU A 133 -0.37 14.26 -5.22
CA GLU A 133 -1.04 15.17 -6.15
C GLU A 133 -2.56 15.23 -5.92
N TYR A 134 -3.17 14.09 -5.63
CA TYR A 134 -4.63 13.99 -5.44
C TYR A 134 -5.08 14.08 -3.98
N GLY A 135 -4.16 14.37 -3.05
CA GLY A 135 -4.48 14.60 -1.64
C GLY A 135 -4.76 13.32 -0.85
N PHE A 136 -4.38 12.16 -1.37
CA PHE A 136 -4.42 10.90 -0.62
C PHE A 136 -3.18 10.78 0.27
N THR A 137 -3.13 11.62 1.30
CA THR A 137 -2.00 11.76 2.21
C THR A 137 -2.44 11.66 3.67
N GLU A 138 -1.53 11.26 4.51
CA GLU A 138 -1.60 11.43 5.97
C GLU A 138 -0.63 12.52 6.41
N ILE A 139 -1.00 13.25 7.46
CA ILE A 139 -0.14 14.27 8.07
C ILE A 139 0.63 13.60 9.20
N LEU A 140 1.94 13.63 9.11
CA LEU A 140 2.82 13.17 10.18
C LEU A 140 2.93 14.20 11.31
N PRO A 141 3.41 13.80 12.51
CA PRO A 141 3.58 14.72 13.64
C PRO A 141 4.49 15.94 13.35
N ASN A 142 5.39 15.81 12.38
CA ASN A 142 6.26 16.90 11.91
C ASN A 142 5.63 17.75 10.78
N HIS A 143 4.32 17.68 10.59
CA HIS A 143 3.55 18.35 9.54
C HIS A 143 3.94 17.99 8.10
N GLN A 144 4.70 16.94 7.89
CA GLN A 144 4.99 16.44 6.54
C GLN A 144 3.83 15.60 6.01
N HIS A 145 3.50 15.79 4.74
CA HIS A 145 2.55 14.95 4.04
C HIS A 145 3.23 13.67 3.56
N ARG A 146 2.54 12.55 3.76
CA ARG A 146 2.98 11.24 3.31
C ARG A 146 1.82 10.51 2.64
N ALA A 147 2.09 9.80 1.56
CA ALA A 147 1.07 8.99 0.89
C ALA A 147 0.49 7.92 1.82
N VAL A 148 -0.84 7.76 1.81
CA VAL A 148 -1.60 6.90 2.74
C VAL A 148 -1.43 5.39 2.52
N THR A 149 -0.48 4.95 1.70
CA THR A 149 -0.29 3.53 1.34
C THR A 149 -0.04 2.59 2.52
N HIS A 150 0.21 3.12 3.70
CA HIS A 150 0.41 2.33 4.92
C HIS A 150 -0.65 2.56 6.00
N SER A 151 -1.28 3.72 6.03
CA SER A 151 -2.31 4.05 7.03
C SER A 151 -3.56 3.18 6.92
N GLY A 152 -3.95 2.75 5.72
CA GLY A 152 -5.04 1.82 5.52
C GLY A 152 -4.89 0.51 6.29
N ARG A 153 -3.64 0.04 6.45
CA ARG A 153 -3.35 -1.15 7.25
C ARG A 153 -3.64 -0.95 8.74
N TYR A 154 -3.26 0.19 9.30
CA TYR A 154 -3.59 0.53 10.69
C TYR A 154 -5.08 0.63 10.90
N ARG A 155 -5.77 1.35 10.02
CA ARG A 155 -7.20 1.55 10.10
C ARG A 155 -7.96 0.23 10.05
N LEU A 156 -7.67 -0.63 9.08
CA LEU A 156 -8.32 -1.93 8.95
C LEU A 156 -8.11 -2.80 10.20
N VAL A 157 -6.87 -2.86 10.72
CA VAL A 157 -6.59 -3.63 11.94
C VAL A 157 -7.37 -3.10 13.13
N GLN A 158 -7.42 -1.78 13.30
CA GLN A 158 -8.15 -1.18 14.41
C GLN A 158 -9.66 -1.44 14.31
N GLU A 159 -10.24 -1.37 13.11
CA GLU A 159 -11.66 -1.67 12.87
C GLU A 159 -11.98 -3.14 13.15
N VAL A 160 -11.17 -4.06 12.63
CA VAL A 160 -11.38 -5.50 12.88
C VAL A 160 -11.10 -5.86 14.34
N ALA A 161 -10.10 -5.27 14.97
CA ALA A 161 -9.79 -5.55 16.36
C ALA A 161 -10.94 -5.15 17.30
N LYS A 162 -11.65 -4.06 17.00
CA LYS A 162 -12.83 -3.62 17.78
C LYS A 162 -14.00 -4.60 17.70
N THR A 163 -14.18 -5.27 16.56
CA THR A 163 -15.35 -6.13 16.31
C THR A 163 -15.07 -7.62 16.52
N ALA A 164 -13.87 -8.09 16.14
CA ALA A 164 -13.51 -9.51 16.12
C ALA A 164 -12.24 -9.86 16.93
N GLY A 165 -11.62 -8.86 17.57
CA GLY A 165 -10.43 -9.04 18.38
C GLY A 165 -9.11 -9.01 17.61
N GLU A 166 -8.01 -8.84 18.35
CA GLU A 166 -6.66 -8.58 17.80
C GLU A 166 -6.10 -9.76 16.99
N VAL A 167 -6.43 -10.99 17.39
CA VAL A 167 -5.96 -12.20 16.69
C VAL A 167 -6.54 -12.26 15.28
N VAL A 168 -7.86 -12.04 15.15
CA VAL A 168 -8.55 -12.02 13.86
C VAL A 168 -8.04 -10.86 13.00
N ALA A 169 -7.87 -9.68 13.61
CA ALA A 169 -7.28 -8.52 12.92
C ALA A 169 -5.89 -8.83 12.36
N GLY A 170 -5.04 -9.52 13.13
CA GLY A 170 -3.73 -9.97 12.66
C GLY A 170 -3.80 -10.93 11.48
N GLN A 171 -4.74 -11.88 11.52
CA GLN A 171 -4.96 -12.84 10.42
C GLN A 171 -5.41 -12.13 9.13
N VAL A 172 -6.34 -11.20 9.23
CA VAL A 172 -6.86 -10.43 8.08
C VAL A 172 -5.74 -9.73 7.30
N ILE A 173 -4.76 -9.18 7.99
CA ILE A 173 -3.61 -8.51 7.35
C ILE A 173 -2.40 -9.43 7.13
N GLY A 174 -2.56 -10.72 7.39
CA GLY A 174 -1.54 -11.75 7.15
C GLY A 174 -0.38 -11.71 8.14
N HIS A 175 -0.54 -11.21 9.36
CA HIS A 175 0.50 -11.26 10.39
C HIS A 175 0.63 -12.67 10.96
N ARG A 176 1.88 -13.10 11.19
CA ARG A 176 2.21 -14.37 11.87
C ARG A 176 2.40 -14.19 13.38
N SER A 177 2.70 -12.98 13.82
CA SER A 177 3.02 -12.66 15.21
C SER A 177 1.89 -11.89 15.87
N LYS A 178 1.43 -12.40 17.03
CA LYS A 178 0.46 -11.72 17.89
C LYS A 178 0.97 -10.33 18.31
N ALA A 179 2.23 -10.22 18.70
CA ALA A 179 2.84 -8.95 19.11
C ALA A 179 2.79 -7.88 18.00
N THR A 180 2.89 -8.30 16.73
CA THR A 180 2.76 -7.38 15.60
C THR A 180 1.30 -6.97 15.40
N ALA A 181 0.34 -7.86 15.59
CA ALA A 181 -1.09 -7.53 15.54
C ALA A 181 -1.47 -6.52 16.63
N GLU A 182 -1.02 -6.75 17.87
CA GLU A 182 -1.19 -5.83 19.00
C GLU A 182 -0.59 -4.44 18.72
N TYR A 183 0.59 -4.37 18.09
CA TYR A 183 1.21 -3.11 17.71
C TYR A 183 0.32 -2.28 16.77
N TYR A 184 -0.30 -2.92 15.78
CA TYR A 184 -1.20 -2.22 14.86
C TYR A 184 -2.55 -1.89 15.49
N ALA A 185 -3.07 -2.74 16.37
CA ALA A 185 -4.33 -2.49 17.05
C ALA A 185 -4.21 -1.36 18.10
N HIS A 186 -3.07 -1.29 18.78
CA HIS A 186 -2.84 -0.38 19.90
C HIS A 186 -1.50 0.36 19.80
N PRO A 187 -1.32 1.21 18.78
CA PRO A 187 -0.05 1.91 18.58
C PRO A 187 0.34 2.81 19.76
N GLU A 188 -0.64 3.28 20.54
CA GLU A 188 -0.43 4.08 21.74
C GLU A 188 0.27 3.30 22.86
N ARG A 189 0.03 1.99 23.00
CA ARG A 189 0.69 1.13 23.99
C ARG A 189 2.17 0.91 23.69
N CYS A 190 2.54 0.98 22.41
CA CYS A 190 3.91 0.73 21.94
C CYS A 190 4.80 1.96 22.03
N LYS A 191 4.23 3.17 21.91
CA LYS A 191 4.98 4.43 22.06
C LYS A 191 5.63 4.57 23.45
N LYS A 192 5.01 4.00 24.49
CA LYS A 192 5.57 4.00 25.85
C LYS A 192 6.83 3.15 26.02
N LYS A 193 7.07 2.16 25.15
CA LYS A 193 8.30 1.33 25.19
C LYS A 193 9.49 1.96 24.46
N VAL A 194 9.23 2.81 23.47
CA VAL A 194 10.29 3.50 22.71
C VAL A 194 10.85 4.69 23.47
N SER A 195 10.05 5.35 24.31
CA SER A 195 10.49 6.51 25.11
C SER A 195 11.44 6.16 26.25
N LYS A 196 11.70 4.86 26.53
CA LYS A 196 12.67 4.43 27.57
C LYS A 196 14.04 4.05 27.01
N LYS A 197 14.28 4.11 25.70
CA LYS A 197 15.63 4.11 25.17
C LYS A 197 16.09 5.57 25.12
N GLU A 198 16.82 5.99 26.13
CA GLU A 198 17.62 7.22 26.06
C GLU A 198 18.39 7.20 24.72
N PRO A 199 18.38 8.31 23.96
CA PRO A 199 19.23 8.40 22.79
C PRO A 199 20.67 8.20 23.25
N LYS A 200 21.33 7.18 22.71
CA LYS A 200 22.74 6.88 22.99
C LYS A 200 23.67 7.93 22.37
N ASP A 201 23.15 8.84 21.62
CA ASP A 201 23.90 9.98 21.08
C ASP A 201 23.63 11.18 21.98
N LYS A 202 24.45 11.37 23.01
CA LYS A 202 24.67 12.69 23.59
C LYS A 202 25.29 13.53 22.48
N PHE A 203 24.49 14.37 21.84
CA PHE A 203 25.07 15.49 21.10
C PHE A 203 25.91 16.27 22.10
N LEU A 204 27.20 16.35 21.81
CA LEU A 204 28.11 17.20 22.57
C LEU A 204 27.51 18.61 22.57
N THR A 205 27.32 19.18 23.75
CA THR A 205 26.89 20.55 23.85
C THR A 205 28.03 21.50 23.44
N LEU A 206 27.73 22.74 23.14
CA LEU A 206 28.75 23.74 22.83
C LEU A 206 29.79 23.87 23.96
N GLU A 207 29.36 23.68 25.22
CA GLU A 207 30.20 23.67 26.42
C GLU A 207 31.12 22.45 26.45
N ASP A 208 30.62 21.26 26.06
CA ASP A 208 31.46 20.05 25.94
C ASP A 208 32.56 20.23 24.88
N LEU A 209 32.24 20.93 23.77
CA LEU A 209 33.20 21.25 22.72
C LEU A 209 34.24 22.29 23.19
N LEU A 210 33.85 23.31 23.91
CA LEU A 210 34.76 24.33 24.41
C LEU A 210 35.73 23.81 25.46
N SER A 211 35.33 22.80 26.26
CA SER A 211 36.19 22.14 27.25
C SER A 211 37.28 21.23 26.63
N LEU A 212 37.18 20.89 25.37
CA LEU A 212 38.20 20.11 24.65
C LEU A 212 39.36 20.97 24.10
N PHE A 213 39.20 22.32 24.13
CA PHE A 213 40.18 23.24 23.59
C PHE A 213 40.78 24.18 24.67
N SER A 214 40.50 23.91 25.94
CA SER A 214 41.12 24.57 27.11
C SER A 214 42.06 23.60 27.80
#